data_516d007cdbe4935be99b3822e3edd3d3
#
_entry.id   516d007cdbe4935be99b3822e3edd3d3
#
_cell.length_a   1.000
_cell.length_b   1.000
_cell.length_c   1.000
_cell.angle_alpha   90.00
_cell.angle_beta   90.00
_cell.angle_gamma   90.00
#
_symmetry.space_group_name_H-M   'P 1'
#
loop_
_entity.id
_entity.type
_entity.pdbx_description
1 polymer ?
#
loop_
_entity_poly.entity_id
_entity_poly.type
_entity_poly.pdbx_seq_one_letter_code
_entity_poly.pdbx_strand_id
1 'polypeptide(L)'
;MLDNQNDLQFLFKKALYFLKFRPRTKKEVFDYLLKKIRNTSYSTDDIKKVIEKLKEMDLLNDKKFIEDYVSFYSKNNPKSKKVLTLELLKKGVNKNLIDEYFLRNQLDEEELAFLLLKKRFQRWALIDKKKRLKKAFDFLGRRGFSFETVKKVIEKLEESGKIELDI
;
A
#
# COMPACT_ATOMS: atom_id res chain seq x y z
N MET A 1 -8.60 -45.49 -0.90
CA MET A 1 -8.83 -44.04 -1.17
C MET A 1 -9.01 -43.37 0.18
N LEU A 2 -7.89 -43.00 0.83
CA LEU A 2 -7.88 -42.44 2.18
C LEU A 2 -7.81 -40.91 2.04
N ASP A 3 -8.88 -40.30 2.50
CA ASP A 3 -9.06 -38.89 2.99
C ASP A 3 -8.15 -37.78 2.48
N ASN A 4 -8.46 -37.30 1.28
CA ASN A 4 -7.96 -36.01 0.78
C ASN A 4 -8.40 -34.79 1.61
N GLN A 5 -9.34 -34.94 2.56
CA GLN A 5 -9.81 -33.83 3.41
C GLN A 5 -8.91 -33.57 4.62
N ASN A 6 -8.25 -34.61 5.16
CA ASN A 6 -7.33 -34.45 6.29
C ASN A 6 -6.00 -33.83 5.88
N ASP A 7 -5.55 -34.04 4.66
CA ASP A 7 -4.29 -33.54 4.15
C ASP A 7 -4.27 -32.02 3.99
N LEU A 8 -5.35 -31.38 3.50
CA LEU A 8 -5.40 -29.94 3.33
C LEU A 8 -5.53 -29.17 4.65
N GLN A 9 -5.95 -29.84 5.74
CA GLN A 9 -6.17 -29.18 7.03
C GLN A 9 -4.87 -28.58 7.61
N PHE A 10 -3.73 -29.24 7.39
CA PHE A 10 -2.43 -28.70 7.81
C PHE A 10 -2.13 -27.39 7.09
N LEU A 11 -2.22 -27.35 5.76
CA LEU A 11 -1.95 -26.14 4.97
C LEU A 11 -2.95 -25.03 5.30
N PHE A 12 -4.21 -25.38 5.47
CA PHE A 12 -5.24 -24.43 5.85
C PHE A 12 -4.97 -23.79 7.22
N LYS A 13 -4.60 -24.57 8.23
CA LYS A 13 -4.18 -24.05 9.55
C LYS A 13 -2.97 -23.14 9.44
N LYS A 14 -1.97 -23.50 8.63
CA LYS A 14 -0.79 -22.62 8.39
C LYS A 14 -1.18 -21.31 7.74
N ALA A 15 -2.07 -21.33 6.76
CA ALA A 15 -2.58 -20.13 6.11
C ALA A 15 -3.35 -19.22 7.08
N LEU A 16 -4.27 -19.79 7.88
CA LEU A 16 -5.00 -19.04 8.92
C LEU A 16 -4.05 -18.38 9.92
N TYR A 17 -3.05 -19.11 10.39
CA TYR A 17 -2.02 -18.55 11.27
C TYR A 17 -1.29 -17.37 10.63
N PHE A 18 -0.95 -17.47 9.34
CA PHE A 18 -0.28 -16.40 8.61
C PHE A 18 -1.15 -15.17 8.39
N LEU A 19 -2.46 -15.36 8.20
CA LEU A 19 -3.46 -14.29 8.05
C LEU A 19 -3.78 -13.59 9.38
N LYS A 20 -3.61 -14.26 10.52
CA LYS A 20 -3.95 -13.73 11.86
C LYS A 20 -3.26 -12.40 12.17
N PHE A 21 -2.04 -12.18 11.70
CA PHE A 21 -1.21 -11.05 12.10
C PHE A 21 -1.47 -9.77 11.28
N ARG A 22 -1.85 -9.91 10.02
CA ARG A 22 -2.23 -8.80 9.13
C ARG A 22 -2.91 -9.32 7.87
N PRO A 23 -3.67 -8.47 7.15
CA PRO A 23 -4.12 -8.80 5.80
C PRO A 23 -2.96 -9.20 4.89
N ARG A 24 -3.20 -10.17 4.00
CA ARG A 24 -2.22 -10.70 3.04
C ARG A 24 -2.85 -10.79 1.66
N THR A 25 -2.02 -10.67 0.63
CA THR A 25 -2.44 -10.95 -0.73
C THR A 25 -2.45 -12.45 -1.01
N LYS A 26 -3.19 -12.85 -2.06
CA LYS A 26 -3.18 -14.21 -2.60
C LYS A 26 -1.75 -14.70 -2.84
N LYS A 27 -0.90 -13.86 -3.45
CA LYS A 27 0.51 -14.20 -3.71
C LYS A 27 1.31 -14.39 -2.43
N GLU A 28 1.17 -13.53 -1.44
CA GLU A 28 1.88 -13.68 -0.15
C GLU A 28 1.52 -15.01 0.56
N VAL A 29 0.23 -15.41 0.52
CA VAL A 29 -0.22 -16.69 1.09
C VAL A 29 0.34 -17.86 0.29
N PHE A 30 0.29 -17.79 -1.04
CA PHE A 30 0.87 -18.82 -1.92
C PHE A 30 2.36 -19.01 -1.64
N ASP A 31 3.14 -17.92 -1.66
CA ASP A 31 4.60 -17.96 -1.43
C ASP A 31 4.95 -18.48 -0.02
N TYR A 32 4.13 -18.14 0.98
CA TYR A 32 4.28 -18.66 2.33
C TYR A 32 4.05 -20.18 2.39
N LEU A 33 2.94 -20.67 1.81
CA LEU A 33 2.60 -22.09 1.80
C LEU A 33 3.59 -22.88 0.96
N LEU A 34 4.07 -22.33 -0.16
CA LEU A 34 5.10 -22.97 -1.00
C LEU A 34 6.37 -23.29 -0.21
N LYS A 35 6.76 -22.43 0.74
CA LYS A 35 7.88 -22.70 1.65
C LYS A 35 7.56 -23.80 2.66
N LYS A 36 6.28 -23.99 3.01
CA LYS A 36 5.83 -24.97 4.03
C LYS A 36 5.69 -26.39 3.46
N ILE A 37 5.48 -26.52 2.16
CA ILE A 37 5.38 -27.85 1.51
C ILE A 37 6.72 -28.45 1.11
N ARG A 38 7.83 -27.73 1.27
CA ARG A 38 9.16 -28.29 1.01
C ARG A 38 9.40 -29.52 1.88
N ASN A 39 9.82 -30.62 1.27
CA ASN A 39 10.04 -31.92 1.92
C ASN A 39 8.78 -32.56 2.51
N THR A 40 7.61 -32.27 1.93
CA THR A 40 6.33 -32.89 2.25
C THR A 40 5.72 -33.52 1.00
N SER A 41 4.64 -34.27 1.16
CA SER A 41 3.86 -34.87 0.05
C SER A 41 2.91 -33.87 -0.63
N TYR A 42 2.76 -32.66 -0.10
CA TYR A 42 1.86 -31.64 -0.66
C TYR A 42 2.38 -31.08 -1.97
N SER A 43 1.43 -30.77 -2.86
CA SER A 43 1.67 -30.16 -4.17
C SER A 43 1.29 -28.68 -4.22
N THR A 44 1.68 -28.00 -5.28
CA THR A 44 1.20 -26.64 -5.57
C THR A 44 -0.31 -26.58 -5.81
N ASP A 45 -0.93 -27.67 -6.27
CA ASP A 45 -2.38 -27.75 -6.48
C ASP A 45 -3.12 -27.81 -5.15
N ASP A 46 -2.54 -28.39 -4.13
CA ASP A 46 -3.11 -28.39 -2.77
C ASP A 46 -3.07 -26.96 -2.19
N ILE A 47 -2.02 -26.19 -2.46
CA ILE A 47 -1.99 -24.77 -2.10
C ILE A 47 -3.11 -24.00 -2.80
N LYS A 48 -3.35 -24.23 -4.10
CA LYS A 48 -4.43 -23.57 -4.85
C LYS A 48 -5.79 -23.89 -4.26
N LYS A 49 -6.07 -25.16 -3.90
CA LYS A 49 -7.32 -25.56 -3.24
C LYS A 49 -7.52 -24.82 -1.92
N VAL A 50 -6.47 -24.71 -1.10
CA VAL A 50 -6.52 -23.94 0.16
C VAL A 50 -6.80 -22.47 -0.09
N ILE A 51 -6.17 -21.87 -1.09
CA ILE A 51 -6.40 -20.47 -1.46
C ILE A 51 -7.85 -20.25 -1.91
N GLU A 52 -8.40 -21.11 -2.75
CA GLU A 52 -9.81 -20.98 -3.17
C GLU A 52 -10.75 -21.10 -1.97
N LYS A 53 -10.53 -22.05 -1.06
CA LYS A 53 -11.32 -22.15 0.18
C LYS A 53 -11.23 -20.90 1.05
N LEU A 54 -10.05 -20.29 1.16
CA LEU A 54 -9.88 -19.02 1.89
C LEU A 54 -10.64 -17.86 1.22
N LYS A 55 -10.71 -17.84 -0.12
CA LYS A 55 -11.49 -16.85 -0.89
C LYS A 55 -13.00 -17.05 -0.69
N GLU A 56 -13.49 -18.28 -0.75
CA GLU A 56 -14.90 -18.62 -0.49
C GLU A 56 -15.35 -18.17 0.91
N MET A 57 -14.44 -18.22 1.88
CA MET A 57 -14.68 -17.76 3.26
C MET A 57 -14.44 -16.25 3.46
N ASP A 58 -14.17 -15.49 2.41
CA ASP A 58 -13.78 -14.06 2.41
C ASP A 58 -12.58 -13.73 3.34
N LEU A 59 -11.76 -14.72 3.65
CA LEU A 59 -10.53 -14.54 4.43
C LEU A 59 -9.35 -14.09 3.57
N LEU A 60 -9.48 -14.17 2.24
CA LEU A 60 -8.46 -13.80 1.27
C LEU A 60 -9.11 -13.06 0.10
N ASN A 61 -8.97 -11.75 0.09
CA ASN A 61 -9.61 -10.86 -0.88
C ASN A 61 -8.66 -9.73 -1.29
N ASP A 62 -8.10 -9.83 -2.51
CA ASP A 62 -7.13 -8.84 -3.00
C ASP A 62 -7.76 -7.47 -3.28
N LYS A 63 -9.08 -7.39 -3.57
CA LYS A 63 -9.77 -6.09 -3.73
C LYS A 63 -9.83 -5.36 -2.39
N LYS A 64 -10.30 -6.05 -1.35
CA LYS A 64 -10.32 -5.51 0.02
C LYS A 64 -8.91 -5.16 0.52
N PHE A 65 -7.92 -5.99 0.17
CA PHE A 65 -6.52 -5.68 0.49
C PHE A 65 -6.07 -4.36 -0.12
N ILE A 66 -6.43 -4.04 -1.38
CA ILE A 66 -6.10 -2.76 -2.03
C ILE A 66 -6.75 -1.61 -1.25
N GLU A 67 -8.04 -1.72 -0.93
CA GLU A 67 -8.79 -0.69 -0.21
C GLU A 67 -8.15 -0.38 1.15
N ASP A 68 -7.91 -1.40 1.96
CA ASP A 68 -7.28 -1.28 3.28
C ASP A 68 -5.86 -0.70 3.18
N TYR A 69 -5.08 -1.16 2.19
CA TYR A 69 -3.71 -0.71 1.97
C TYR A 69 -3.66 0.77 1.59
N VAL A 70 -4.45 1.20 0.62
CA VAL A 70 -4.49 2.59 0.17
C VAL A 70 -5.03 3.49 1.28
N SER A 71 -6.12 3.09 1.95
CA SER A 71 -6.69 3.84 3.08
C SER A 71 -5.68 4.02 4.22
N PHE A 72 -4.96 2.96 4.59
CA PHE A 72 -3.94 3.01 5.64
C PHE A 72 -2.84 4.02 5.31
N TYR A 73 -2.28 3.95 4.09
CA TYR A 73 -1.21 4.86 3.70
C TYR A 73 -1.69 6.30 3.51
N SER A 74 -2.87 6.53 2.94
CA SER A 74 -3.43 7.87 2.80
C SER A 74 -3.57 8.58 4.16
N LYS A 75 -3.92 7.85 5.21
CA LYS A 75 -4.11 8.41 6.57
C LYS A 75 -2.81 8.55 7.36
N ASN A 76 -1.94 7.55 7.31
CA ASN A 76 -0.82 7.44 8.25
C ASN A 76 0.53 7.86 7.66
N ASN A 77 0.78 7.56 6.41
CA ASN A 77 2.04 7.87 5.72
C ASN A 77 1.78 8.03 4.22
N PRO A 78 1.16 9.13 3.80
CA PRO A 78 0.75 9.34 2.41
C PRO A 78 1.87 9.11 1.39
N LYS A 79 1.50 8.45 0.31
CA LYS A 79 2.33 8.14 -0.86
C LYS A 79 1.54 8.45 -2.12
N SER A 80 2.25 8.72 -3.21
CA SER A 80 1.61 8.90 -4.52
C SER A 80 0.95 7.60 -5.01
N LYS A 81 -0.03 7.74 -5.90
CA LYS A 81 -0.64 6.63 -6.63
C LYS A 81 0.42 5.73 -7.28
N LYS A 82 1.46 6.35 -7.89
CA LYS A 82 2.57 5.62 -8.53
C LYS A 82 3.27 4.68 -7.55
N VAL A 83 3.62 5.15 -6.35
CA VAL A 83 4.31 4.34 -5.35
C VAL A 83 3.39 3.27 -4.78
N LEU A 84 2.12 3.61 -4.47
CA LEU A 84 1.14 2.64 -4.00
C LEU A 84 0.91 1.52 -5.03
N THR A 85 0.79 1.86 -6.32
CA THR A 85 0.68 0.88 -7.41
C THR A 85 1.89 -0.06 -7.45
N LEU A 86 3.11 0.48 -7.39
CA LEU A 86 4.33 -0.33 -7.42
C LEU A 86 4.44 -1.27 -6.21
N GLU A 87 4.04 -0.79 -5.03
CA GLU A 87 4.06 -1.61 -3.81
C GLU A 87 3.01 -2.73 -3.86
N LEU A 88 1.81 -2.45 -4.37
CA LEU A 88 0.76 -3.47 -4.58
C LEU A 88 1.18 -4.52 -5.61
N LEU A 89 1.81 -4.10 -6.72
CA LEU A 89 2.38 -5.02 -7.70
C LEU A 89 3.47 -5.92 -7.09
N LYS A 90 4.38 -5.36 -6.28
CA LYS A 90 5.40 -6.13 -5.57
C LYS A 90 4.80 -7.16 -4.61
N LYS A 91 3.63 -6.87 -4.05
CA LYS A 91 2.86 -7.82 -3.22
C LYS A 91 2.07 -8.85 -4.05
N GLY A 92 2.16 -8.77 -5.38
CA GLY A 92 1.54 -9.70 -6.32
C GLY A 92 0.05 -9.49 -6.53
N VAL A 93 -0.46 -8.31 -6.23
CA VAL A 93 -1.82 -7.93 -6.61
C VAL A 93 -1.89 -7.78 -8.14
N ASN A 94 -2.98 -8.26 -8.73
CA ASN A 94 -3.18 -8.16 -10.19
C ASN A 94 -3.30 -6.68 -10.61
N LYS A 95 -2.57 -6.32 -11.68
CA LYS A 95 -2.56 -4.95 -12.21
C LYS A 95 -3.96 -4.43 -12.55
N ASN A 96 -4.80 -5.27 -13.15
CA ASN A 96 -6.16 -4.87 -13.53
C ASN A 96 -7.01 -4.49 -12.30
N LEU A 97 -6.86 -5.19 -11.17
CA LEU A 97 -7.56 -4.85 -9.93
C LEU A 97 -7.08 -3.51 -9.36
N ILE A 98 -5.78 -3.22 -9.47
CA ILE A 98 -5.20 -1.95 -9.02
C ILE A 98 -5.70 -0.81 -9.91
N ASP A 99 -5.68 -1.00 -11.23
CA ASP A 99 -6.14 -0.01 -12.20
C ASP A 99 -7.65 0.27 -12.02
N GLU A 100 -8.47 -0.78 -11.84
CA GLU A 100 -9.92 -0.68 -11.55
C GLU A 100 -10.17 0.11 -10.26
N TYR A 101 -9.41 -0.16 -9.21
CA TYR A 101 -9.53 0.56 -7.95
C TYR A 101 -9.27 2.05 -8.13
N PHE A 102 -8.15 2.43 -8.74
CA PHE A 102 -7.77 3.84 -8.94
C PHE A 102 -8.59 4.56 -10.02
N LEU A 103 -9.30 3.84 -10.87
CA LEU A 103 -10.28 4.43 -11.78
C LEU A 103 -11.53 4.91 -11.02
N ARG A 104 -11.97 4.13 -10.03
CA ARG A 104 -13.15 4.44 -9.22
C ARG A 104 -12.85 5.35 -8.03
N ASN A 105 -11.63 5.31 -7.53
CA ASN A 105 -11.20 6.02 -6.32
C ASN A 105 -10.04 6.95 -6.67
N GLN A 106 -10.38 8.19 -7.02
CA GLN A 106 -9.35 9.20 -7.28
C GLN A 106 -8.64 9.57 -5.98
N LEU A 107 -7.31 9.62 -6.05
CA LEU A 107 -6.46 10.03 -4.94
C LEU A 107 -6.09 11.50 -5.14
N ASP A 108 -6.50 12.36 -4.22
CA ASP A 108 -6.06 13.76 -4.22
C ASP A 108 -4.60 13.86 -3.74
N GLU A 109 -3.68 13.74 -4.70
CA GLU A 109 -2.25 13.78 -4.41
C GLU A 109 -1.79 15.17 -3.95
N GLU A 110 -2.44 16.25 -4.37
CA GLU A 110 -2.11 17.60 -3.93
C GLU A 110 -2.44 17.78 -2.46
N GLU A 111 -3.64 17.38 -2.03
CA GLU A 111 -4.05 17.45 -0.63
C GLU A 111 -3.18 16.55 0.27
N LEU A 112 -2.90 15.32 -0.16
CA LEU A 112 -2.01 14.41 0.58
C LEU A 112 -0.60 14.96 0.74
N ALA A 113 -0.04 15.53 -0.32
CA ALA A 113 1.28 16.16 -0.28
C ALA A 113 1.28 17.43 0.59
N PHE A 114 0.21 18.23 0.53
CA PHE A 114 0.04 19.42 1.34
C PHE A 114 0.02 19.09 2.84
N LEU A 115 -0.80 18.13 3.26
CA LEU A 115 -0.88 17.69 4.66
C LEU A 115 0.46 17.17 5.18
N LEU A 116 1.20 16.43 4.35
CA LEU A 116 2.53 15.93 4.69
C LEU A 116 3.55 17.06 4.87
N LEU A 117 3.52 18.06 4.00
CA LEU A 117 4.54 19.08 3.94
C LEU A 117 4.27 20.23 4.92
N LYS A 118 3.00 20.59 5.19
CA LYS A 118 2.58 21.75 5.98
C LYS A 118 3.37 21.92 7.29
N LYS A 119 3.31 20.90 8.18
CA LYS A 119 4.02 20.95 9.48
C LYS A 119 5.53 21.02 9.35
N ARG A 120 6.09 20.43 8.30
CA ARG A 120 7.53 20.42 8.05
C ARG A 120 7.99 21.74 7.46
N PHE A 121 7.23 22.29 6.54
CA PHE A 121 7.51 23.53 5.85
C PHE A 121 7.56 24.71 6.84
N GLN A 122 6.64 24.77 7.79
CA GLN A 122 6.64 25.75 8.88
C GLN A 122 7.91 25.66 9.74
N ARG A 123 8.34 24.43 10.11
CA ARG A 123 9.59 24.22 10.85
C ARG A 123 10.85 24.62 10.07
N TRP A 124 10.75 24.69 8.75
CA TRP A 124 11.85 25.14 7.86
C TRP A 124 11.79 26.62 7.51
N ALA A 125 10.91 27.39 8.14
CA ALA A 125 10.74 28.83 7.83
C ALA A 125 12.05 29.63 7.96
N LEU A 126 12.90 29.30 8.96
CA LEU A 126 14.18 29.94 9.19
C LEU A 126 15.33 29.44 8.28
N ILE A 127 15.06 28.43 7.45
CA ILE A 127 16.06 27.91 6.51
C ILE A 127 15.99 28.74 5.22
N ASP A 128 17.17 29.01 4.64
CA ASP A 128 17.28 29.63 3.33
C ASP A 128 16.28 29.02 2.31
N LYS A 129 15.65 29.89 1.50
CA LYS A 129 14.58 29.50 0.58
C LYS A 129 15.01 28.37 -0.35
N LYS A 130 16.21 28.45 -0.96
CA LYS A 130 16.71 27.44 -1.89
C LYS A 130 16.89 26.07 -1.21
N LYS A 131 17.42 26.06 0.01
CA LYS A 131 17.57 24.82 0.81
C LYS A 131 16.22 24.26 1.24
N ARG A 132 15.26 25.14 1.61
CA ARG A 132 13.90 24.74 1.97
C ARG A 132 13.18 24.06 0.80
N LEU A 133 13.25 24.65 -0.38
CA LEU A 133 12.69 24.09 -1.61
C LEU A 133 13.29 22.71 -1.90
N LYS A 134 14.61 22.59 -1.88
CA LYS A 134 15.29 21.30 -2.09
C LYS A 134 14.80 20.24 -1.10
N LYS A 135 14.71 20.57 0.19
CA LYS A 135 14.19 19.64 1.21
C LYS A 135 12.75 19.20 0.92
N ALA A 136 11.88 20.09 0.44
CA ALA A 136 10.50 19.77 0.10
C ALA A 136 10.44 18.80 -1.09
N PHE A 137 11.19 19.08 -2.16
CA PHE A 137 11.29 18.20 -3.33
C PHE A 137 11.85 16.82 -2.95
N ASP A 138 12.93 16.76 -2.18
CA ASP A 138 13.54 15.50 -1.73
C ASP A 138 12.58 14.70 -0.84
N PHE A 139 11.83 15.37 0.02
CA PHE A 139 10.90 14.72 0.95
C PHE A 139 9.69 14.13 0.26
N LEU A 140 9.03 14.88 -0.61
CA LEU A 140 7.84 14.43 -1.35
C LEU A 140 8.22 13.53 -2.53
N GLY A 141 9.35 13.80 -3.19
CA GLY A 141 9.87 12.97 -4.28
C GLY A 141 10.14 11.53 -3.86
N ARG A 142 10.73 11.31 -2.66
CA ARG A 142 10.89 9.94 -2.10
C ARG A 142 9.57 9.21 -1.85
N ARG A 143 8.46 9.92 -1.80
CA ARG A 143 7.09 9.37 -1.70
C ARG A 143 6.38 9.23 -3.03
N GLY A 144 7.10 9.61 -4.11
CA GLY A 144 6.67 9.45 -5.49
C GLY A 144 5.76 10.56 -6.01
N PHE A 145 5.56 11.65 -5.26
CA PHE A 145 4.80 12.80 -5.77
C PHE A 145 5.53 13.45 -6.93
N SER A 146 4.77 13.87 -7.95
CA SER A 146 5.34 14.48 -9.15
C SER A 146 5.96 15.85 -8.85
N PHE A 147 6.88 16.28 -9.71
CA PHE A 147 7.48 17.61 -9.61
C PHE A 147 6.40 18.71 -9.62
N GLU A 148 5.40 18.57 -10.48
CA GLU A 148 4.28 19.52 -10.60
C GLU A 148 3.44 19.57 -9.33
N THR A 149 3.10 18.41 -8.76
CA THR A 149 2.37 18.34 -7.48
C THR A 149 3.17 19.02 -6.36
N VAL A 150 4.47 18.75 -6.28
CA VAL A 150 5.32 19.36 -5.25
C VAL A 150 5.40 20.87 -5.42
N LYS A 151 5.54 21.36 -6.66
CA LYS A 151 5.60 22.79 -6.97
C LYS A 151 4.32 23.50 -6.53
N LYS A 152 3.13 23.00 -6.93
CA LYS A 152 1.84 23.56 -6.55
C LYS A 152 1.65 23.60 -5.03
N VAL A 153 2.03 22.52 -4.33
CA VAL A 153 1.92 22.46 -2.86
C VAL A 153 2.82 23.49 -2.17
N ILE A 154 4.03 23.70 -2.69
CA ILE A 154 4.93 24.72 -2.16
C ILE A 154 4.35 26.12 -2.37
N GLU A 155 3.85 26.43 -3.57
CA GLU A 155 3.22 27.72 -3.89
C GLU A 155 2.04 27.98 -2.93
N LYS A 156 1.16 27.01 -2.74
CA LYS A 156 0.02 27.07 -1.79
C LYS A 156 0.47 27.31 -0.35
N LEU A 157 1.58 26.70 0.08
CA LEU A 157 2.11 26.89 1.44
C LEU A 157 2.79 28.26 1.61
N GLU A 158 3.47 28.77 0.58
CA GLU A 158 4.05 30.13 0.62
C GLU A 158 2.96 31.21 0.64
N GLU A 159 1.87 31.03 -0.09
CA GLU A 159 0.71 31.93 -0.06
C GLU A 159 0.00 31.92 1.31
N SER A 160 -0.27 30.73 1.87
CA SER A 160 -0.89 30.58 3.19
C SER A 160 -0.04 31.20 4.30
N GLY A 161 1.29 31.08 4.22
CA GLY A 161 2.20 31.68 5.21
C GLY A 161 2.29 33.22 5.12
N LYS A 162 1.99 33.83 3.97
CA LYS A 162 1.90 35.29 3.84
C LYS A 162 0.64 35.85 4.51
N ILE A 163 -0.47 35.12 4.43
CA ILE A 163 -1.74 35.52 5.05
C ILE A 163 -1.67 35.47 6.58
N GLU A 164 -0.91 34.53 7.16
CA GLU A 164 -0.71 34.43 8.62
C GLU A 164 0.23 35.49 9.20
N LEU A 165 1.02 36.18 8.38
CA LEU A 165 1.97 37.23 8.80
C LEU A 165 1.38 38.64 8.67
N ASP A 166 0.25 38.81 7.99
CA ASP A 166 -0.44 40.08 7.77
C ASP A 166 -1.57 40.36 8.79
N ILE A 167 -1.63 39.55 9.88
CA ILE A 167 -2.53 39.73 11.04
C ILE A 167 -1.72 40.07 12.27
#